data_0fd75f2ff73c831524f6ea840151cec0
#
_entry.id   0fd75f2ff73c831524f6ea840151cec0
#
_cell.length_a   1.000
_cell.length_b   1.000
_cell.length_c   1.000
_cell.angle_alpha   90.00
_cell.angle_beta   90.00
_cell.angle_gamma   90.00
#
_symmetry.space_group_name_H-M   'P 1'
#
loop_
_entity.id
_entity.type
_entity.pdbx_description
1 polymer ?
#
loop_
_entity_poly.entity_id
_entity_poly.type
_entity_poly.pdbx_seq_one_letter_code
_entity_poly.pdbx_strand_id
1 'polypeptide(L)'
;MKNQLIIIVVTTILIACEKDSYEGFVPIFEESIYDSLQVQGNYNYYEIRNNYCFDSTIYDIIYSEGTKPYTDSVFAPANEGVFYSTGDICQYNNIFIYDGTEYFFLKTYSEIINFLGPIDCKEDALFLAHLNGYYFKYNDKEFGIKEDSDGFLIYACKLTSICAPVQTDKFLIKIDFQGNIQILFQTVLYRDDHSCI
;
A
#
# COMPACT_ATOMS: atom_id res chain seq x y z
N MET A 1 -0.29 73.06 -18.83
CA MET A 1 -0.47 72.28 -17.59
C MET A 1 -0.70 70.82 -17.97
N LYS A 2 0.29 69.92 -17.74
CA LYS A 2 0.20 68.48 -18.04
C LYS A 2 -0.30 67.74 -16.78
N ASN A 3 -1.49 67.19 -16.86
CA ASN A 3 -2.01 66.30 -15.81
C ASN A 3 -1.30 64.96 -15.94
N GLN A 4 -0.46 64.62 -14.97
CA GLN A 4 0.05 63.27 -14.79
C GLN A 4 -1.00 62.41 -14.05
N LEU A 5 -1.49 61.40 -14.74
CA LEU A 5 -2.36 60.38 -14.15
C LEU A 5 -1.47 59.35 -13.41
N ILE A 6 -1.54 59.38 -12.08
CA ILE A 6 -0.85 58.39 -11.25
C ILE A 6 -1.74 57.15 -11.20
N ILE A 7 -1.35 56.07 -11.88
CA ILE A 7 -1.96 54.76 -11.79
C ILE A 7 -1.37 54.04 -10.57
N ILE A 8 -2.14 53.92 -9.49
CA ILE A 8 -1.79 53.10 -8.32
C ILE A 8 -2.17 51.67 -8.67
N VAL A 9 -1.18 50.84 -8.97
CA VAL A 9 -1.36 49.38 -9.10
C VAL A 9 -1.43 48.80 -7.67
N VAL A 10 -2.63 48.48 -7.23
CA VAL A 10 -2.83 47.72 -5.99
C VAL A 10 -2.54 46.25 -6.31
N THR A 11 -1.37 45.78 -5.97
CA THR A 11 -1.02 44.35 -6.03
C THR A 11 -1.72 43.68 -4.84
N THR A 12 -2.87 43.11 -5.05
CA THR A 12 -3.51 42.18 -4.09
C THR A 12 -2.66 40.93 -4.00
N ILE A 13 -1.85 40.84 -2.97
CA ILE A 13 -1.20 39.59 -2.58
C ILE A 13 -2.32 38.69 -2.09
N LEU A 14 -2.77 37.76 -2.94
CA LEU A 14 -3.56 36.63 -2.53
C LEU A 14 -2.66 35.76 -1.64
N ILE A 15 -2.72 35.95 -0.34
CA ILE A 15 -2.26 34.96 0.63
C ILE A 15 -3.26 33.80 0.44
N ALA A 16 -2.93 32.87 -0.44
CA ALA A 16 -3.56 31.56 -0.45
C ALA A 16 -3.23 30.97 0.94
N CYS A 17 -4.23 30.93 1.83
CA CYS A 17 -4.16 30.03 2.97
C CYS A 17 -3.91 28.66 2.37
N GLU A 18 -2.71 28.09 2.53
CA GLU A 18 -2.47 26.69 2.27
C GLU A 18 -3.45 25.93 3.15
N LYS A 19 -4.55 25.48 2.53
CA LYS A 19 -5.47 24.56 3.18
C LYS A 19 -4.63 23.35 3.58
N ASP A 20 -4.70 22.94 4.83
CA ASP A 20 -3.98 21.75 5.32
C ASP A 20 -4.28 20.58 4.35
N SER A 21 -3.29 20.19 3.56
CA SER A 21 -3.44 19.15 2.54
C SER A 21 -3.80 17.80 3.15
N TYR A 22 -3.63 17.65 4.46
CA TYR A 22 -3.92 16.45 5.24
C TYR A 22 -5.25 16.54 6.02
N GLU A 23 -6.09 17.53 5.71
CA GLU A 23 -7.41 17.66 6.34
C GLU A 23 -8.27 16.42 6.09
N GLY A 24 -8.77 15.80 7.16
CA GLY A 24 -9.58 14.58 7.12
C GLY A 24 -8.80 13.28 6.99
N PHE A 25 -7.47 13.33 6.84
CA PHE A 25 -6.65 12.12 6.93
C PHE A 25 -6.46 11.72 8.40
N VAL A 26 -6.55 10.42 8.65
CA VAL A 26 -6.23 9.81 9.94
C VAL A 26 -4.93 9.02 9.85
N PRO A 27 -4.11 9.02 10.91
CA PRO A 27 -2.88 8.23 10.94
C PRO A 27 -3.16 6.74 10.73
N ILE A 28 -2.21 6.04 10.10
CA ILE A 28 -2.20 4.59 9.97
C ILE A 28 -1.43 4.02 11.15
N PHE A 29 -1.93 2.95 11.76
CA PHE A 29 -1.27 2.20 12.81
C PHE A 29 -0.81 0.86 12.24
N GLU A 30 0.32 0.34 12.70
CA GLU A 30 0.93 -0.88 12.12
C GLU A 30 -0.02 -2.08 12.20
N GLU A 31 -0.67 -2.26 13.35
CA GLU A 31 -1.63 -3.34 13.61
C GLU A 31 -2.90 -3.23 12.74
N SER A 32 -3.21 -2.05 12.19
CA SER A 32 -4.44 -1.84 11.43
C SER A 32 -4.38 -2.31 9.97
N ILE A 33 -3.23 -2.80 9.47
CA ILE A 33 -3.11 -3.25 8.08
C ILE A 33 -3.76 -4.62 7.87
N TYR A 34 -3.72 -5.48 8.89
CA TYR A 34 -4.22 -6.86 8.79
C TYR A 34 -5.39 -7.14 9.72
N ASP A 35 -5.54 -6.33 10.78
CA ASP A 35 -6.64 -6.47 11.74
C ASP A 35 -7.96 -6.12 11.07
N SER A 36 -8.86 -7.08 10.94
CA SER A 36 -10.20 -6.87 10.38
C SER A 36 -10.29 -6.83 8.85
N LEU A 37 -9.40 -7.54 8.14
CA LEU A 37 -9.59 -7.78 6.70
C LEU A 37 -10.95 -8.45 6.46
N GLN A 38 -11.72 -7.89 5.53
CA GLN A 38 -13.04 -8.43 5.18
C GLN A 38 -12.90 -9.44 4.04
N VAL A 39 -12.69 -10.71 4.39
CA VAL A 39 -12.50 -11.74 3.38
C VAL A 39 -13.83 -12.32 2.91
N GLN A 40 -13.98 -12.51 1.59
CA GLN A 40 -15.14 -13.16 0.99
C GLN A 40 -14.95 -14.67 0.97
N GLY A 41 -15.88 -15.39 1.60
CA GLY A 41 -15.88 -16.84 1.65
C GLY A 41 -15.72 -17.37 3.07
N ASN A 42 -15.98 -18.67 3.22
CA ASN A 42 -15.80 -19.37 4.48
C ASN A 42 -14.52 -20.18 4.42
N TYR A 43 -13.44 -19.58 4.86
CA TYR A 43 -12.16 -20.27 4.98
C TYR A 43 -11.94 -20.74 6.41
N ASN A 44 -11.46 -21.97 6.55
CA ASN A 44 -11.13 -22.51 7.87
C ASN A 44 -9.82 -21.91 8.40
N TYR A 45 -8.94 -21.52 7.46
CA TYR A 45 -7.67 -20.90 7.77
C TYR A 45 -7.10 -20.16 6.56
N TYR A 46 -6.46 -19.05 6.79
CA TYR A 46 -5.58 -18.42 5.79
C TYR A 46 -4.35 -17.81 6.47
N GLU A 47 -3.27 -17.66 5.70
CA GLU A 47 -2.08 -16.94 6.12
C GLU A 47 -1.48 -16.14 4.96
N ILE A 48 -1.10 -14.89 5.26
CA ILE A 48 -0.38 -14.01 4.36
C ILE A 48 1.10 -14.31 4.56
N ARG A 49 1.78 -14.68 3.47
CA ARG A 49 3.18 -15.09 3.49
C ARG A 49 4.05 -14.11 2.75
N ASN A 50 5.22 -13.86 3.30
CA ASN A 50 6.35 -13.26 2.60
C ASN A 50 7.36 -14.37 2.28
N ASN A 51 7.53 -14.68 1.00
CA ASN A 51 8.36 -15.78 0.53
C ASN A 51 9.68 -15.25 -0.02
N TYR A 52 10.73 -16.07 0.03
CA TYR A 52 12.04 -15.72 -0.51
C TYR A 52 12.25 -16.35 -1.89
N CYS A 53 12.71 -15.56 -2.89
CA CYS A 53 12.85 -16.03 -4.27
C CYS A 53 13.93 -17.10 -4.43
N PHE A 54 14.94 -17.11 -3.58
CA PHE A 54 16.06 -18.06 -3.65
C PHE A 54 15.72 -19.45 -3.09
N ASP A 55 14.71 -19.53 -2.23
CA ASP A 55 14.24 -20.79 -1.64
C ASP A 55 12.75 -20.69 -1.27
N SER A 56 11.89 -21.32 -2.04
CA SER A 56 10.45 -21.32 -1.81
C SER A 56 10.01 -22.11 -0.56
N THR A 57 10.94 -22.78 0.11
CA THR A 57 10.66 -23.47 1.39
C THR A 57 10.82 -22.54 2.57
N ILE A 58 11.40 -21.34 2.36
CA ILE A 58 11.60 -20.31 3.38
C ILE A 58 10.57 -19.21 3.16
N TYR A 59 9.77 -18.95 4.19
CA TYR A 59 8.79 -17.86 4.21
C TYR A 59 8.53 -17.41 5.63
N ASP A 60 8.12 -16.16 5.77
CA ASP A 60 7.60 -15.57 7.00
C ASP A 60 6.09 -15.48 6.92
N ILE A 61 5.39 -15.85 8.01
CA ILE A 61 3.96 -15.60 8.14
C ILE A 61 3.78 -14.19 8.70
N ILE A 62 3.24 -13.30 7.87
CA ILE A 62 2.97 -11.91 8.27
C ILE A 62 1.71 -11.84 9.13
N TYR A 63 0.68 -12.59 8.71
CA TYR A 63 -0.62 -12.64 9.39
C TYR A 63 -1.28 -14.00 9.17
N SER A 64 -2.10 -14.43 10.12
CA SER A 64 -2.92 -15.63 9.94
C SER A 64 -4.21 -15.55 10.73
N GLU A 65 -5.26 -16.16 10.21
CA GLU A 65 -6.57 -16.26 10.85
C GLU A 65 -7.18 -17.65 10.67
N GLY A 66 -7.98 -18.06 11.64
CA GLY A 66 -8.66 -19.35 11.65
C GLY A 66 -7.84 -20.46 12.34
N THR A 67 -8.24 -21.72 12.08
CA THR A 67 -7.61 -22.90 12.69
C THR A 67 -6.64 -23.54 11.70
N LYS A 68 -5.34 -23.43 11.99
CA LYS A 68 -4.29 -24.00 11.13
C LYS A 68 -4.50 -25.50 10.95
N PRO A 69 -4.58 -26.02 9.71
CA PRO A 69 -4.68 -27.44 9.46
C PRO A 69 -3.41 -28.15 9.93
N TYR A 70 -3.56 -29.38 10.42
CA TYR A 70 -2.41 -30.23 10.66
C TYR A 70 -1.91 -30.78 9.31
N THR A 71 -0.99 -30.07 8.73
CA THR A 71 -0.33 -30.47 7.48
C THR A 71 1.17 -30.45 7.69
N ASP A 72 1.89 -31.33 7.02
CA ASP A 72 3.31 -31.13 6.74
C ASP A 72 3.44 -29.78 6.01
N SER A 73 4.62 -29.19 6.09
CA SER A 73 4.86 -27.86 5.51
C SER A 73 4.39 -27.79 4.05
N VAL A 74 3.40 -26.92 3.79
CA VAL A 74 2.93 -26.66 2.43
C VAL A 74 3.67 -25.44 1.91
N PHE A 75 4.49 -25.68 0.90
CA PHE A 75 5.31 -24.63 0.28
C PHE A 75 4.61 -24.05 -0.95
N ALA A 76 4.72 -22.74 -1.12
CA ALA A 76 4.26 -22.10 -2.34
C ALA A 76 5.13 -22.55 -3.53
N PRO A 77 4.56 -22.60 -4.75
CA PRO A 77 5.37 -22.70 -5.94
C PRO A 77 6.38 -21.58 -6.02
N ALA A 78 7.59 -21.88 -6.47
CA ALA A 78 8.66 -20.89 -6.54
C ALA A 78 8.29 -19.71 -7.44
N ASN A 79 8.52 -18.49 -6.96
CA ASN A 79 8.30 -17.24 -7.70
C ASN A 79 6.86 -17.01 -8.17
N GLU A 80 5.88 -17.52 -7.46
CA GLU A 80 4.47 -17.26 -7.72
C GLU A 80 3.83 -16.42 -6.61
N GLY A 81 3.62 -15.15 -6.86
CA GLY A 81 3.02 -14.21 -5.91
C GLY A 81 2.93 -12.79 -6.45
N VAL A 82 2.51 -11.90 -5.58
CA VAL A 82 2.43 -10.46 -5.84
C VAL A 82 3.56 -9.73 -5.13
N PHE A 83 3.82 -8.52 -5.56
CA PHE A 83 4.86 -7.65 -5.02
C PHE A 83 6.21 -8.35 -4.86
N TYR A 84 7.04 -8.19 -5.89
CA TYR A 84 8.43 -8.60 -5.85
C TYR A 84 9.28 -7.45 -5.33
N SER A 85 9.93 -7.66 -4.19
CA SER A 85 11.05 -6.83 -3.77
C SER A 85 12.26 -7.16 -4.62
N THR A 86 12.88 -6.13 -5.20
CA THR A 86 14.09 -6.26 -6.05
C THR A 86 15.34 -5.71 -5.38
N GLY A 87 15.31 -5.51 -4.06
CA GLY A 87 16.48 -5.15 -3.26
C GLY A 87 17.46 -6.33 -3.11
N ASP A 88 18.40 -6.22 -2.18
CA ASP A 88 19.41 -7.29 -1.89
C ASP A 88 18.76 -8.64 -1.57
N ILE A 89 17.54 -8.62 -1.07
CA ILE A 89 16.76 -9.82 -0.77
C ILE A 89 15.50 -9.81 -1.64
N CYS A 90 15.47 -10.73 -2.61
CA CYS A 90 14.27 -10.95 -3.42
C CYS A 90 13.18 -11.64 -2.59
N GLN A 91 12.03 -10.99 -2.47
CA GLN A 91 10.85 -11.48 -1.76
C GLN A 91 9.58 -11.25 -2.58
N TYR A 92 8.55 -12.05 -2.29
CA TYR A 92 7.22 -11.89 -2.88
C TYR A 92 6.14 -12.37 -1.89
N ASN A 93 4.95 -11.80 -2.01
CA ASN A 93 3.82 -12.17 -1.14
C ASN A 93 2.85 -13.09 -1.85
N ASN A 94 2.26 -14.02 -1.10
CA ASN A 94 1.08 -14.77 -1.49
C ASN A 94 0.18 -15.04 -0.27
N ILE A 95 -1.03 -15.52 -0.52
CA ILE A 95 -1.94 -15.92 0.54
C ILE A 95 -2.17 -17.43 0.42
N PHE A 96 -1.82 -18.17 1.46
CA PHE A 96 -2.18 -19.57 1.61
C PHE A 96 -3.57 -19.65 2.21
N ILE A 97 -4.41 -20.51 1.66
CA ILE A 97 -5.79 -20.73 2.11
C ILE A 97 -6.04 -22.23 2.31
N TYR A 98 -6.79 -22.54 3.38
CA TYR A 98 -7.38 -23.83 3.62
C TYR A 98 -8.89 -23.67 3.81
N ASP A 99 -9.70 -24.33 2.97
CA ASP A 99 -11.16 -24.23 3.00
C ASP A 99 -11.85 -25.29 3.86
N GLY A 100 -11.07 -26.16 4.50
CA GLY A 100 -11.54 -27.30 5.30
C GLY A 100 -11.37 -28.65 4.59
N THR A 101 -11.09 -28.65 3.29
CA THR A 101 -10.87 -29.84 2.47
C THR A 101 -9.56 -29.78 1.69
N GLU A 102 -9.32 -28.66 1.04
CA GLU A 102 -8.17 -28.44 0.17
C GLU A 102 -7.41 -27.17 0.56
N TYR A 103 -6.19 -27.07 0.11
CA TYR A 103 -5.39 -25.85 0.25
C TYR A 103 -4.92 -25.35 -1.11
N PHE A 104 -4.84 -24.02 -1.23
CA PHE A 104 -4.40 -23.34 -2.45
C PHE A 104 -3.73 -22.01 -2.11
N PHE A 105 -3.10 -21.42 -3.13
CA PHE A 105 -2.43 -20.12 -2.99
C PHE A 105 -3.06 -19.09 -3.90
N LEU A 106 -3.34 -17.90 -3.36
CA LEU A 106 -3.63 -16.73 -4.17
C LEU A 106 -2.30 -16.05 -4.51
N LYS A 107 -2.01 -15.93 -5.80
CA LYS A 107 -0.71 -15.54 -6.34
C LYS A 107 -0.77 -14.31 -7.24
N THR A 108 -1.97 -13.88 -7.59
CA THR A 108 -2.20 -12.73 -8.45
C THR A 108 -3.03 -11.67 -7.74
N TYR A 109 -2.84 -10.42 -8.16
CA TYR A 109 -3.62 -9.31 -7.62
C TYR A 109 -5.13 -9.50 -7.78
N SER A 110 -5.56 -10.04 -8.93
CA SER A 110 -6.98 -10.33 -9.19
C SER A 110 -7.57 -11.38 -8.25
N GLU A 111 -6.81 -12.45 -7.95
CA GLU A 111 -7.25 -13.46 -6.98
C GLU A 111 -7.39 -12.86 -5.58
N ILE A 112 -6.48 -11.95 -5.20
CA ILE A 112 -6.53 -11.28 -3.90
C ILE A 112 -7.72 -10.31 -3.82
N ILE A 113 -8.00 -9.55 -4.88
CA ILE A 113 -9.21 -8.72 -4.92
C ILE A 113 -10.47 -9.59 -4.80
N ASN A 114 -10.54 -10.72 -5.49
CA ASN A 114 -11.68 -11.63 -5.37
C ASN A 114 -11.80 -12.22 -3.97
N PHE A 115 -10.70 -12.44 -3.28
CA PHE A 115 -10.66 -12.92 -1.89
C PHE A 115 -11.19 -11.86 -0.90
N LEU A 116 -10.82 -10.60 -1.08
CA LEU A 116 -11.33 -9.49 -0.25
C LEU A 116 -12.77 -9.11 -0.62
N GLY A 117 -13.13 -9.18 -1.90
CA GLY A 117 -14.39 -8.64 -2.41
C GLY A 117 -14.38 -7.13 -2.59
N PRO A 118 -15.53 -6.45 -2.43
CA PRO A 118 -15.56 -4.99 -2.47
C PRO A 118 -14.67 -4.38 -1.38
N ILE A 119 -13.85 -3.41 -1.75
CA ILE A 119 -12.96 -2.71 -0.82
C ILE A 119 -13.77 -1.64 -0.08
N ASP A 120 -14.47 -2.04 0.96
CA ASP A 120 -15.39 -1.18 1.69
C ASP A 120 -14.90 -0.78 3.09
N CYS A 121 -13.72 -1.27 3.50
CA CYS A 121 -13.04 -0.86 4.72
C CYS A 121 -11.60 -0.38 4.46
N LYS A 122 -11.08 0.41 5.38
CA LYS A 122 -9.75 1.00 5.28
C LYS A 122 -8.64 -0.06 5.35
N GLU A 123 -8.87 -1.15 6.08
CA GLU A 123 -7.93 -2.25 6.26
C GLU A 123 -7.66 -2.95 4.93
N ASP A 124 -8.70 -3.24 4.15
CA ASP A 124 -8.57 -3.83 2.81
C ASP A 124 -7.81 -2.90 1.85
N ALA A 125 -8.11 -1.60 1.89
CA ALA A 125 -7.39 -0.61 1.08
C ALA A 125 -5.91 -0.51 1.46
N LEU A 126 -5.59 -0.49 2.77
CA LEU A 126 -4.21 -0.47 3.26
C LEU A 126 -3.46 -1.75 2.87
N PHE A 127 -4.12 -2.90 3.01
CA PHE A 127 -3.55 -4.18 2.61
C PHE A 127 -3.24 -4.22 1.11
N LEU A 128 -4.15 -3.78 0.25
CA LEU A 128 -3.90 -3.70 -1.19
C LEU A 128 -2.77 -2.73 -1.54
N ALA A 129 -2.68 -1.58 -0.87
CA ALA A 129 -1.56 -0.66 -1.04
C ALA A 129 -0.24 -1.34 -0.66
N HIS A 130 -0.21 -2.02 0.49
CA HIS A 130 0.98 -2.73 0.96
C HIS A 130 1.42 -3.82 -0.03
N LEU A 131 0.50 -4.64 -0.54
CA LEU A 131 0.77 -5.66 -1.55
C LEU A 131 1.31 -5.09 -2.88
N ASN A 132 1.07 -3.80 -3.14
CA ASN A 132 1.64 -3.09 -4.29
C ASN A 132 2.96 -2.38 -3.98
N GLY A 133 3.57 -2.68 -2.83
CA GLY A 133 4.86 -2.16 -2.41
C GLY A 133 4.83 -0.74 -1.85
N TYR A 134 3.64 -0.24 -1.49
CA TYR A 134 3.55 0.96 -0.70
C TYR A 134 3.75 0.64 0.78
N TYR A 135 4.46 1.51 1.49
CA TYR A 135 4.63 1.43 2.93
C TYR A 135 4.28 2.76 3.59
N PHE A 136 4.03 2.71 4.89
CA PHE A 136 3.49 3.82 5.64
C PHE A 136 4.44 4.25 6.76
N LYS A 137 4.45 5.55 7.09
CA LYS A 137 5.00 6.02 8.35
C LYS A 137 3.87 6.02 9.37
N TYR A 138 3.95 5.10 10.30
CA TYR A 138 2.89 4.91 11.29
C TYR A 138 2.79 6.10 12.25
N ASN A 139 1.57 6.33 12.76
CA ASN A 139 1.25 7.40 13.68
C ASN A 139 1.44 8.83 13.12
N ASP A 140 1.53 8.98 11.80
CA ASP A 140 1.72 10.26 11.12
C ASP A 140 0.60 10.50 10.09
N LYS A 141 -0.21 11.55 10.29
CA LYS A 141 -1.31 11.89 9.37
C LYS A 141 -0.83 12.32 7.98
N GLU A 142 0.44 12.73 7.84
CA GLU A 142 1.03 12.99 6.52
C GLU A 142 1.21 11.72 5.69
N PHE A 143 1.08 10.56 6.33
CA PHE A 143 1.07 9.22 5.73
C PHE A 143 -0.20 8.49 6.15
N GLY A 144 -1.32 9.21 6.14
CA GLY A 144 -2.60 8.75 6.63
C GLY A 144 -3.51 8.24 5.51
N ILE A 145 -4.69 7.81 5.94
CA ILE A 145 -5.78 7.34 5.09
C ILE A 145 -7.02 8.20 5.32
N LYS A 146 -7.80 8.38 4.25
CA LYS A 146 -9.07 9.10 4.28
C LYS A 146 -10.06 8.40 3.37
N GLU A 147 -11.30 8.22 3.84
CA GLU A 147 -12.41 7.78 3.02
C GLU A 147 -12.80 8.87 2.02
N ASP A 148 -13.11 8.46 0.79
CA ASP A 148 -13.59 9.30 -0.30
C ASP A 148 -14.92 8.74 -0.83
N SER A 149 -15.55 9.44 -1.76
CA SER A 149 -16.89 9.10 -2.28
C SER A 149 -16.97 7.73 -2.97
N ASP A 150 -15.87 7.20 -3.46
CA ASP A 150 -15.79 5.98 -4.26
C ASP A 150 -14.56 5.12 -3.91
N GLY A 151 -14.03 5.26 -2.68
CA GLY A 151 -12.90 4.48 -2.17
C GLY A 151 -12.12 5.19 -1.09
N PHE A 152 -10.79 5.03 -1.11
CA PHE A 152 -9.88 5.54 -0.09
C PHE A 152 -8.72 6.31 -0.72
N LEU A 153 -8.38 7.44 -0.12
CA LEU A 153 -7.18 8.22 -0.41
C LEU A 153 -6.11 7.87 0.62
N ILE A 154 -4.90 7.54 0.17
CA ILE A 154 -3.82 7.11 1.04
C ILE A 154 -2.54 7.86 0.68
N TYR A 155 -1.94 8.53 1.67
CA TYR A 155 -0.56 8.98 1.57
C TYR A 155 0.38 7.85 1.98
N ALA A 156 1.27 7.45 1.08
CA ALA A 156 2.20 6.35 1.28
C ALA A 156 3.57 6.64 0.68
N CYS A 157 4.55 5.83 1.03
CA CYS A 157 5.87 5.83 0.43
C CYS A 157 6.05 4.61 -0.46
N LYS A 158 6.96 4.72 -1.44
CA LYS A 158 7.44 3.59 -2.22
C LYS A 158 8.89 3.81 -2.62
N LEU A 159 9.70 2.75 -2.52
CA LEU A 159 11.04 2.75 -3.06
C LEU A 159 10.94 2.69 -4.60
N THR A 160 11.41 3.73 -5.27
CA THR A 160 11.28 3.90 -6.73
C THR A 160 12.60 3.68 -7.47
N SER A 161 13.73 3.69 -6.74
CA SER A 161 15.03 3.31 -7.26
C SER A 161 15.89 2.73 -6.14
N ILE A 162 16.68 1.69 -6.45
CA ILE A 162 17.48 0.93 -5.48
C ILE A 162 18.98 1.21 -5.59
N CYS A 163 19.42 1.86 -6.67
CA CYS A 163 20.85 2.12 -6.88
C CYS A 163 21.11 3.36 -7.72
N ALA A 164 21.99 4.21 -7.26
CA ALA A 164 22.55 5.41 -7.85
C ALA A 164 21.59 6.20 -8.77
N PRO A 165 20.44 6.67 -8.29
CA PRO A 165 20.15 6.95 -6.89
C PRO A 165 19.39 5.85 -6.18
N VAL A 166 19.53 5.76 -4.83
CA VAL A 166 18.49 5.20 -3.98
C VAL A 166 17.41 6.27 -3.81
N GLN A 167 16.19 5.98 -4.19
CA GLN A 167 15.11 6.95 -4.12
C GLN A 167 13.83 6.38 -3.55
N THR A 168 13.26 7.10 -2.61
CA THR A 168 11.93 6.88 -2.07
C THR A 168 11.04 8.06 -2.44
N ASP A 169 9.88 7.78 -2.99
CA ASP A 169 8.88 8.78 -3.28
C ASP A 169 7.69 8.69 -2.33
N LYS A 170 7.09 9.85 -2.06
CA LYS A 170 5.80 9.97 -1.40
C LYS A 170 4.72 10.06 -2.46
N PHE A 171 3.66 9.30 -2.27
CA PHE A 171 2.51 9.21 -3.15
C PHE A 171 1.23 9.61 -2.42
N LEU A 172 0.31 10.21 -3.15
CA LEU A 172 -1.12 10.16 -2.85
C LEU A 172 -1.72 9.19 -3.85
N ILE A 173 -2.23 8.07 -3.36
CA ILE A 173 -2.93 7.07 -4.16
C ILE A 173 -4.40 7.05 -3.80
N LYS A 174 -5.23 6.69 -4.76
CA LYS A 174 -6.64 6.35 -4.57
C LYS A 174 -6.83 4.87 -4.84
N ILE A 175 -7.53 4.18 -3.94
CA ILE A 175 -7.99 2.81 -4.13
C ILE A 175 -9.51 2.85 -4.15
N ASP A 176 -10.11 2.49 -5.28
CA ASP A 176 -11.56 2.46 -5.41
C ASP A 176 -12.17 1.19 -4.80
N PHE A 177 -13.49 1.14 -4.68
CA PHE A 177 -14.21 -0.02 -4.12
C PHE A 177 -14.04 -1.31 -4.93
N GLN A 178 -13.50 -1.25 -6.15
CA GLN A 178 -13.15 -2.39 -6.98
C GLN A 178 -11.67 -2.81 -6.82
N GLY A 179 -10.91 -2.11 -5.97
CA GLY A 179 -9.49 -2.37 -5.73
C GLY A 179 -8.55 -1.79 -6.79
N ASN A 180 -9.03 -0.94 -7.71
CA ASN A 180 -8.13 -0.30 -8.66
C ASN A 180 -7.31 0.80 -7.98
N ILE A 181 -6.00 0.81 -8.22
CA ILE A 181 -5.08 1.80 -7.66
C ILE A 181 -4.79 2.87 -8.70
N GLN A 182 -5.04 4.13 -8.35
CA GLN A 182 -4.71 5.31 -9.15
C GLN A 182 -3.71 6.19 -8.39
N ILE A 183 -2.62 6.58 -9.03
CA ILE A 183 -1.68 7.57 -8.50
C ILE A 183 -2.23 8.95 -8.83
N LEU A 184 -2.51 9.75 -7.79
CA LEU A 184 -2.99 11.14 -7.92
C LEU A 184 -1.85 12.15 -7.81
N PHE A 185 -0.83 11.84 -7.02
CA PHE A 185 0.32 12.71 -6.78
C PHE A 185 1.56 11.88 -6.45
N GLN A 186 2.74 12.36 -6.85
CA GLN A 186 4.04 11.77 -6.54
C GLN A 186 5.07 12.88 -6.35
N THR A 187 5.91 12.74 -5.34
CA THR A 187 7.06 13.64 -5.10
C THR A 187 8.19 12.87 -4.46
N VAL A 188 9.42 13.32 -4.72
CA VAL A 188 10.61 12.73 -4.07
C VAL A 188 10.58 13.07 -2.58
N LEU A 189 10.63 12.02 -1.74
CA LEU A 189 10.74 12.15 -0.28
C LEU A 189 12.20 12.07 0.17
N TYR A 190 12.95 11.14 -0.42
CA TYR A 190 14.36 10.91 -0.14
C TYR A 190 15.07 10.49 -1.41
N ARG A 191 16.32 10.98 -1.58
CA ARG A 191 17.19 10.58 -2.69
C ARG A 191 18.65 10.64 -2.26
N ASP A 192 19.38 9.58 -2.55
CA ASP A 192 20.83 9.49 -2.41
C ASP A 192 21.42 9.03 -3.74
N ASP A 193 22.17 9.93 -4.39
CA ASP A 193 22.73 9.71 -5.74
C ASP A 193 23.97 8.80 -5.72
N HIS A 194 24.46 8.40 -4.55
CA HIS A 194 25.73 7.70 -4.38
C HIS A 194 25.61 6.30 -3.76
N SER A 195 24.43 5.94 -3.28
CA SER A 195 24.19 4.66 -2.60
C SER A 195 23.49 3.66 -3.49
N CYS A 196 23.66 2.37 -3.13
CA CYS A 196 22.87 1.23 -3.58
C CYS A 196 22.41 0.42 -2.37
N ILE A 197 21.24 -0.23 -2.44
CA ILE A 197 20.68 -1.15 -1.44
C ILE A 197 20.27 -2.47 -2.08
#